data_2e8de644b24e815ef0cbb2143d67e283
#
_entry.id   2e8de644b24e815ef0cbb2143d67e283
#
_cell.length_a   1.000
_cell.length_b   1.000
_cell.length_c   1.000
_cell.angle_alpha   90.00
_cell.angle_beta   90.00
_cell.angle_gamma   90.00
#
_symmetry.space_group_name_H-M   'P 1'
#
loop_
_entity.id
_entity.type
_entity.pdbx_description
1 polymer ?
#
loop_
_entity_poly.entity_id
_entity_poly.type
_entity_poly.pdbx_seq_one_letter_code
_entity_poly.pdbx_strand_id
1 'polypeptide(L)'
;MTYDPIALLSHGLIDLPWWGYVVVTLALTHVTIASVTIFLHRAQAHRALDLHPVVSHFFRFWLWLTTGMVTKEWVAIHRKHHAKVETEDDPHSPQTRGIDTVMWKGAELYRAESKNHETLEKYGRGTPDDWMERNIYTRFSWHGVGLMLAVNLALFGPIGATIWAVQMAWIPFWAAGVVNGLGHYWGYRNFASADTSTNLVPWGFVIGGEELHNNHHAYGSSAKFSSRWWEFDLGWTYIRILAFLRLATVRKVAPKLHLENAKPTPDLTTLHAVITHRYEVATSYGRELKALLAAELGKLRERAQRGEIKPVEVPSIWRLRRWLATEPAALPAPERARLSAMLAASKPLAKVYAMREELSGVWARSTESSEQLLARLQDWCRRAEGSGIEALARFSFQLKRYA
;
A
#
# COMPACT_ATOMS: atom_id res chain seq x y z
N MET A 1 -17.30 -43.62 -27.68
CA MET A 1 -16.98 -42.26 -28.21
C MET A 1 -15.69 -42.41 -29.00
N THR A 2 -15.75 -42.37 -30.31
CA THR A 2 -14.55 -42.31 -31.18
C THR A 2 -14.02 -40.88 -31.06
N TYR A 3 -12.90 -40.71 -30.38
CA TYR A 3 -12.22 -39.41 -30.33
C TYR A 3 -11.71 -39.09 -31.74
N ASP A 4 -12.22 -38.04 -32.35
CA ASP A 4 -11.65 -37.49 -33.58
C ASP A 4 -10.35 -36.73 -33.20
N PRO A 5 -9.17 -37.25 -33.63
CA PRO A 5 -7.89 -36.62 -33.30
C PRO A 5 -7.76 -35.17 -33.81
N ILE A 6 -8.43 -34.87 -34.96
CA ILE A 6 -8.39 -33.53 -35.56
C ILE A 6 -9.21 -32.56 -34.72
N ALA A 7 -10.39 -32.95 -34.25
CA ALA A 7 -11.21 -32.16 -33.36
C ALA A 7 -10.49 -31.91 -32.02
N LEU A 8 -9.84 -32.93 -31.46
CA LEU A 8 -9.04 -32.79 -30.24
C LEU A 8 -7.88 -31.82 -30.42
N LEU A 9 -7.16 -31.85 -31.52
CA LEU A 9 -6.06 -30.93 -31.81
C LEU A 9 -6.53 -29.51 -32.08
N SER A 10 -7.74 -29.32 -32.62
CA SER A 10 -8.27 -28.00 -32.96
C SER A 10 -9.04 -27.32 -31.82
N HIS A 11 -9.73 -28.08 -30.97
CA HIS A 11 -10.62 -27.52 -29.91
C HIS A 11 -10.28 -27.98 -28.49
N GLY A 12 -9.38 -28.96 -28.35
CA GLY A 12 -9.08 -29.58 -27.06
C GLY A 12 -10.19 -30.47 -26.54
N LEU A 13 -10.18 -30.77 -25.25
CA LEU A 13 -11.18 -31.60 -24.59
C LEU A 13 -12.49 -30.86 -24.30
N ILE A 14 -12.45 -29.54 -24.25
CA ILE A 14 -13.57 -28.66 -23.87
C ILE A 14 -13.75 -27.60 -24.96
N ASP A 15 -14.79 -27.72 -25.76
CA ASP A 15 -15.19 -26.72 -26.74
C ASP A 15 -16.20 -25.75 -26.09
N LEU A 16 -15.85 -24.46 -26.04
CA LEU A 16 -16.64 -23.41 -25.44
C LEU A 16 -17.06 -22.37 -26.49
N PRO A 17 -18.19 -21.70 -26.31
CA PRO A 17 -18.46 -20.51 -27.10
C PRO A 17 -17.39 -19.43 -26.75
N TRP A 18 -17.16 -18.47 -27.64
CA TRP A 18 -16.12 -17.47 -27.50
C TRP A 18 -16.10 -16.76 -26.13
N TRP A 19 -17.27 -16.42 -25.60
CA TRP A 19 -17.40 -15.80 -24.26
C TRP A 19 -17.03 -16.76 -23.12
N GLY A 20 -17.17 -18.08 -23.33
CA GLY A 20 -16.77 -19.10 -22.37
C GLY A 20 -15.24 -19.11 -22.15
N TYR A 21 -14.46 -18.96 -23.21
CA TYR A 21 -12.99 -18.81 -23.10
C TYR A 21 -12.59 -17.54 -22.33
N VAL A 22 -13.33 -16.43 -22.54
CA VAL A 22 -13.11 -15.19 -21.75
C VAL A 22 -13.40 -15.43 -20.27
N VAL A 23 -14.52 -16.05 -19.94
CA VAL A 23 -14.91 -16.36 -18.56
C VAL A 23 -13.89 -17.27 -17.89
N VAL A 24 -13.44 -18.33 -18.58
CA VAL A 24 -12.41 -19.24 -18.06
C VAL A 24 -11.10 -18.49 -17.80
N THR A 25 -10.66 -17.66 -18.74
CA THR A 25 -9.44 -16.86 -18.59
C THR A 25 -9.52 -15.96 -17.36
N LEU A 26 -10.63 -15.23 -17.20
CA LEU A 26 -10.87 -14.36 -16.04
C LEU A 26 -10.97 -15.16 -14.74
N ALA A 27 -11.60 -16.34 -14.75
CA ALA A 27 -11.68 -17.19 -13.56
C ALA A 27 -10.30 -17.70 -13.13
N LEU A 28 -9.49 -18.18 -14.06
CA LEU A 28 -8.14 -18.69 -13.77
C LEU A 28 -7.22 -17.56 -13.29
N THR A 29 -7.24 -16.40 -13.94
CA THR A 29 -6.48 -15.22 -13.46
C THR A 29 -6.97 -14.75 -12.08
N HIS A 30 -8.26 -14.84 -11.82
CA HIS A 30 -8.85 -14.45 -10.54
C HIS A 30 -8.39 -15.34 -9.38
N VAL A 31 -8.28 -16.66 -9.59
CA VAL A 31 -7.69 -17.56 -8.57
C VAL A 31 -6.24 -17.19 -8.30
N THR A 32 -5.48 -16.79 -9.33
CA THR A 32 -4.10 -16.32 -9.16
C THR A 32 -4.03 -15.04 -8.32
N ILE A 33 -4.92 -14.07 -8.60
CA ILE A 33 -5.03 -12.83 -7.81
C ILE A 33 -5.36 -13.15 -6.35
N ALA A 34 -6.37 -14.01 -6.10
CA ALA A 34 -6.74 -14.43 -4.76
C ALA A 34 -5.56 -15.10 -4.02
N SER A 35 -4.79 -15.92 -4.74
CA SER A 35 -3.59 -16.58 -4.18
C SER A 35 -2.50 -15.57 -3.83
N VAL A 36 -2.25 -14.55 -4.66
CA VAL A 36 -1.28 -13.49 -4.39
C VAL A 36 -1.73 -12.64 -3.20
N THR A 37 -2.95 -12.07 -3.24
CA THR A 37 -3.41 -11.13 -2.20
C THR A 37 -3.63 -11.79 -0.84
N ILE A 38 -4.13 -13.04 -0.80
CA ILE A 38 -4.44 -13.72 0.46
C ILE A 38 -3.21 -14.43 1.03
N PHE A 39 -2.53 -15.25 0.22
CA PHE A 39 -1.43 -16.06 0.70
C PHE A 39 -0.11 -15.28 0.72
N LEU A 40 0.42 -14.83 -0.44
CA LEU A 40 1.73 -14.18 -0.46
C LEU A 40 1.73 -12.88 0.33
N HIS A 41 0.75 -12.03 0.11
CA HIS A 41 0.72 -10.68 0.64
C HIS A 41 0.26 -10.67 2.11
N ARG A 42 -1.04 -10.96 2.36
CA ARG A 42 -1.61 -10.78 3.70
C ARG A 42 -1.17 -11.85 4.70
N ALA A 43 -1.06 -13.12 4.26
CA ALA A 43 -0.66 -14.19 5.19
C ALA A 43 0.86 -14.27 5.35
N GLN A 44 1.63 -14.33 4.26
CA GLN A 44 3.07 -14.57 4.35
C GLN A 44 3.86 -13.28 4.59
N ALA A 45 3.68 -12.23 3.80
CA ALA A 45 4.45 -11.00 3.96
C ALA A 45 4.10 -10.26 5.25
N HIS A 46 2.82 -10.00 5.48
CA HIS A 46 2.36 -9.16 6.60
C HIS A 46 1.88 -9.93 7.82
N ARG A 47 1.71 -11.25 7.74
CA ARG A 47 1.25 -12.10 8.84
C ARG A 47 -0.04 -11.58 9.50
N ALA A 48 -0.94 -11.06 8.66
CA ALA A 48 -2.22 -10.50 9.09
C ALA A 48 -3.28 -11.57 9.39
N LEU A 49 -3.07 -12.79 8.87
CA LEU A 49 -3.93 -13.96 9.08
C LEU A 49 -3.12 -15.25 9.02
N ASP A 50 -3.67 -16.31 9.64
CA ASP A 50 -3.24 -17.68 9.45
C ASP A 50 -4.22 -18.43 8.55
N LEU A 51 -3.70 -19.25 7.65
CA LEU A 51 -4.48 -20.09 6.76
C LEU A 51 -4.40 -21.55 7.23
N HIS A 52 -5.51 -22.27 7.10
CA HIS A 52 -5.51 -23.72 7.28
C HIS A 52 -4.51 -24.36 6.29
N PRO A 53 -3.75 -25.40 6.70
CA PRO A 53 -2.70 -26.00 5.85
C PRO A 53 -3.17 -26.38 4.45
N VAL A 54 -4.38 -26.92 4.30
CA VAL A 54 -4.96 -27.27 2.99
C VAL A 54 -5.11 -26.04 2.08
N VAL A 55 -5.63 -24.94 2.60
CA VAL A 55 -5.82 -23.69 1.83
C VAL A 55 -4.47 -23.07 1.50
N SER A 56 -3.55 -23.04 2.45
CA SER A 56 -2.19 -22.57 2.24
C SER A 56 -1.49 -23.35 1.13
N HIS A 57 -1.62 -24.70 1.17
CA HIS A 57 -1.02 -25.57 0.17
C HIS A 57 -1.67 -25.42 -1.20
N PHE A 58 -3.00 -25.28 -1.28
CA PHE A 58 -3.70 -24.98 -2.54
C PHE A 58 -3.17 -23.70 -3.19
N PHE A 59 -3.04 -22.61 -2.44
CA PHE A 59 -2.52 -21.35 -2.97
C PHE A 59 -1.06 -21.46 -3.44
N ARG A 60 -0.21 -22.16 -2.70
CA ARG A 60 1.19 -22.42 -3.10
C ARG A 60 1.27 -23.21 -4.39
N PHE A 61 0.50 -24.29 -4.51
CA PHE A 61 0.44 -25.11 -5.71
C PHE A 61 -0.08 -24.29 -6.91
N TRP A 62 -1.14 -23.50 -6.72
CA TRP A 62 -1.69 -22.65 -7.76
C TRP A 62 -0.70 -21.59 -8.24
N LEU A 63 0.00 -20.92 -7.33
CA LEU A 63 1.02 -19.93 -7.64
C LEU A 63 2.20 -20.55 -8.40
N TRP A 64 2.61 -21.76 -8.04
CA TRP A 64 3.62 -22.50 -8.77
C TRP A 64 3.18 -22.80 -10.20
N LEU A 65 1.91 -23.17 -10.44
CA LEU A 65 1.35 -23.40 -11.78
C LEU A 65 1.28 -22.11 -12.61
N THR A 66 1.02 -20.96 -12.01
CA THR A 66 0.56 -19.75 -12.73
C THR A 66 1.51 -18.57 -12.71
N THR A 67 2.59 -18.61 -11.93
CA THR A 67 3.47 -17.43 -11.79
C THR A 67 4.96 -17.75 -11.87
N GLY A 68 5.38 -18.96 -11.50
CA GLY A 68 6.80 -19.30 -11.33
C GLY A 68 7.49 -18.54 -10.17
N MET A 69 6.73 -17.81 -9.34
CA MET A 69 7.27 -17.08 -8.19
C MET A 69 7.57 -18.03 -7.03
N VAL A 70 8.73 -17.84 -6.42
CA VAL A 70 9.12 -18.54 -5.18
C VAL A 70 8.62 -17.73 -3.99
N THR A 71 7.92 -18.40 -3.05
CA THR A 71 7.30 -17.73 -1.89
C THR A 71 8.30 -16.86 -1.12
N LYS A 72 9.49 -17.39 -0.81
CA LYS A 72 10.53 -16.67 -0.06
C LYS A 72 11.00 -15.42 -0.79
N GLU A 73 11.22 -15.50 -2.09
CA GLU A 73 11.67 -14.37 -2.91
C GLU A 73 10.64 -13.24 -2.91
N TRP A 74 9.39 -13.57 -3.22
CA TRP A 74 8.31 -12.58 -3.29
C TRP A 74 8.12 -11.86 -1.94
N VAL A 75 8.06 -12.63 -0.86
CA VAL A 75 7.89 -12.11 0.50
C VAL A 75 9.06 -11.22 0.91
N ALA A 76 10.29 -11.64 0.60
CA ALA A 76 11.50 -10.87 0.93
C ALA A 76 11.52 -9.52 0.22
N ILE A 77 11.26 -9.52 -1.09
CA ILE A 77 11.21 -8.31 -1.92
C ILE A 77 10.13 -7.35 -1.41
N HIS A 78 8.93 -7.86 -1.15
CA HIS A 78 7.82 -7.06 -0.66
C HIS A 78 8.09 -6.45 0.74
N ARG A 79 8.65 -7.23 1.67
CA ARG A 79 9.03 -6.72 2.99
C ARG A 79 10.17 -5.71 2.92
N LYS A 80 11.12 -5.87 1.99
CA LYS A 80 12.17 -4.89 1.73
C LYS A 80 11.56 -3.58 1.22
N HIS A 81 10.62 -3.65 0.28
CA HIS A 81 9.90 -2.48 -0.20
C HIS A 81 9.27 -1.70 0.96
N HIS A 82 8.49 -2.34 1.84
CA HIS A 82 7.90 -1.67 3.01
C HIS A 82 8.92 -1.11 4.00
N ALA A 83 10.08 -1.76 4.15
CA ALA A 83 11.13 -1.31 5.06
C ALA A 83 11.97 -0.16 4.50
N LYS A 84 12.02 -0.03 3.17
CA LYS A 84 12.90 0.87 2.43
C LYS A 84 12.17 1.73 1.42
N VAL A 85 10.84 1.85 1.57
CA VAL A 85 9.97 2.52 0.61
C VAL A 85 10.53 3.88 0.20
N GLU A 86 10.61 4.09 -1.14
CA GLU A 86 11.09 5.32 -1.79
C GLU A 86 12.55 5.73 -1.48
N THR A 87 13.35 4.83 -0.93
CA THR A 87 14.81 5.01 -0.86
C THR A 87 15.50 4.36 -2.05
N GLU A 88 16.81 4.59 -2.23
CA GLU A 88 17.62 3.93 -3.27
C GLU A 88 17.64 2.40 -3.12
N ASP A 89 17.43 1.89 -1.90
CA ASP A 89 17.35 0.46 -1.60
C ASP A 89 15.98 -0.16 -1.94
N ASP A 90 14.97 0.66 -2.30
CA ASP A 90 13.64 0.16 -2.67
C ASP A 90 13.71 -0.61 -4.00
N PRO A 91 13.27 -1.88 -4.05
CA PRO A 91 13.35 -2.69 -5.26
C PRO A 91 12.61 -2.11 -6.46
N HIS A 92 11.51 -1.38 -6.24
CA HIS A 92 10.61 -0.96 -7.32
C HIS A 92 9.91 0.39 -7.08
N SER A 93 10.57 1.34 -6.42
CA SER A 93 9.98 2.68 -6.26
C SER A 93 9.93 3.46 -7.57
N PRO A 94 8.76 3.98 -7.98
CA PRO A 94 8.68 4.87 -9.13
C PRO A 94 9.33 6.25 -8.87
N GLN A 95 9.57 6.61 -7.60
CA GLN A 95 10.20 7.87 -7.23
C GLN A 95 11.71 7.84 -7.48
N THR A 96 12.36 6.68 -7.33
CA THR A 96 13.82 6.53 -7.53
C THR A 96 14.17 5.93 -8.89
N ARG A 97 13.32 5.02 -9.43
CA ARG A 97 13.58 4.30 -10.68
C ARG A 97 12.82 4.84 -11.89
N GLY A 98 11.87 5.77 -11.66
CA GLY A 98 10.98 6.29 -12.68
C GLY A 98 9.75 5.42 -12.92
N ILE A 99 8.60 6.07 -13.16
CA ILE A 99 7.30 5.39 -13.33
C ILE A 99 7.30 4.43 -14.53
N ASP A 100 7.88 4.82 -15.65
CA ASP A 100 7.91 3.98 -16.86
C ASP A 100 8.70 2.69 -16.62
N THR A 101 9.81 2.78 -15.87
CA THR A 101 10.62 1.60 -15.50
C THR A 101 9.81 0.65 -14.64
N VAL A 102 9.16 1.13 -13.59
CA VAL A 102 8.38 0.26 -12.70
C VAL A 102 7.16 -0.30 -13.42
N MET A 103 6.47 0.52 -14.22
CA MET A 103 5.26 0.10 -14.93
C MET A 103 5.53 -1.01 -15.96
N TRP A 104 6.60 -0.89 -16.74
CA TRP A 104 6.83 -1.80 -17.88
C TRP A 104 7.92 -2.85 -17.64
N LYS A 105 8.80 -2.62 -16.66
CA LYS A 105 9.91 -3.52 -16.29
C LYS A 105 9.83 -4.02 -14.85
N GLY A 106 8.65 -3.98 -14.23
CA GLY A 106 8.46 -4.43 -12.85
C GLY A 106 8.85 -5.90 -12.63
N ALA A 107 8.59 -6.77 -13.61
CA ALA A 107 9.00 -8.17 -13.56
C ALA A 107 10.53 -8.35 -13.64
N GLU A 108 11.22 -7.52 -14.41
CA GLU A 108 12.69 -7.53 -14.48
C GLU A 108 13.32 -7.02 -13.18
N LEU A 109 12.73 -5.97 -12.58
CA LEU A 109 13.16 -5.48 -11.27
C LEU A 109 13.00 -6.57 -10.20
N TYR A 110 11.86 -7.28 -10.20
CA TYR A 110 11.64 -8.42 -9.32
C TYR A 110 12.71 -9.51 -9.53
N ARG A 111 12.97 -9.93 -10.78
CA ARG A 111 13.99 -10.94 -11.11
C ARG A 111 15.42 -10.52 -10.74
N ALA A 112 15.72 -9.24 -10.81
CA ALA A 112 17.01 -8.72 -10.38
C ALA A 112 17.15 -8.83 -8.86
N GLU A 113 16.13 -8.39 -8.11
CA GLU A 113 16.14 -8.39 -6.66
C GLU A 113 16.03 -9.80 -6.07
N SER A 114 15.35 -10.76 -6.74
CA SER A 114 15.27 -12.16 -6.28
C SER A 114 16.61 -12.88 -6.23
N LYS A 115 17.63 -12.35 -6.90
CA LYS A 115 19.03 -12.85 -6.84
C LYS A 115 19.85 -12.24 -5.71
N ASN A 116 19.29 -11.26 -4.99
CA ASN A 116 19.99 -10.58 -3.90
C ASN A 116 19.89 -11.41 -2.61
N HIS A 117 20.97 -12.13 -2.29
CA HIS A 117 21.06 -13.00 -1.12
C HIS A 117 20.80 -12.26 0.19
N GLU A 118 21.34 -11.03 0.35
CA GLU A 118 21.10 -10.24 1.57
C GLU A 118 19.62 -9.96 1.77
N THR A 119 18.91 -9.62 0.71
CA THR A 119 17.45 -9.40 0.74
C THR A 119 16.71 -10.67 1.16
N LEU A 120 17.07 -11.82 0.57
CA LEU A 120 16.42 -13.09 0.88
C LEU A 120 16.68 -13.55 2.32
N GLU A 121 17.89 -13.35 2.85
CA GLU A 121 18.23 -13.73 4.22
C GLU A 121 17.59 -12.81 5.26
N LYS A 122 17.62 -11.51 5.01
CA LYS A 122 17.12 -10.50 5.95
C LYS A 122 15.60 -10.46 6.02
N TYR A 123 14.93 -10.44 4.87
CA TYR A 123 13.49 -10.21 4.76
C TYR A 123 12.67 -11.47 4.49
N GLY A 124 13.28 -12.57 4.01
CA GLY A 124 12.58 -13.82 3.67
C GLY A 124 12.32 -14.77 4.86
N ARG A 125 12.61 -14.36 6.09
CA ARG A 125 12.48 -15.22 7.28
C ARG A 125 11.03 -15.60 7.60
N GLY A 126 10.83 -16.89 7.97
CA GLY A 126 9.55 -17.42 8.42
C GLY A 126 8.53 -17.60 7.29
N THR A 127 8.98 -17.73 6.06
CA THR A 127 8.23 -18.29 4.94
C THR A 127 8.26 -19.83 5.01
N PRO A 128 7.33 -20.53 4.31
CA PRO A 128 7.36 -21.99 4.25
C PRO A 128 8.71 -22.51 3.76
N ASP A 129 9.21 -23.55 4.44
CA ASP A 129 10.47 -24.22 4.12
C ASP A 129 10.31 -25.74 4.32
N ASP A 130 9.18 -26.28 3.84
CA ASP A 130 8.90 -27.73 3.88
C ASP A 130 9.51 -28.46 2.66
N TRP A 131 9.31 -29.78 2.62
CA TRP A 131 9.83 -30.62 1.55
C TRP A 131 9.32 -30.18 0.17
N MET A 132 8.02 -29.84 0.04
CA MET A 132 7.41 -29.40 -1.20
C MET A 132 8.03 -28.08 -1.70
N GLU A 133 8.22 -27.12 -0.77
CA GLU A 133 8.85 -25.85 -1.11
C GLU A 133 10.25 -26.05 -1.66
N ARG A 134 11.09 -26.81 -0.96
CA ARG A 134 12.50 -27.02 -1.37
C ARG A 134 12.65 -27.85 -2.62
N ASN A 135 11.88 -28.93 -2.76
CA ASN A 135 12.13 -29.95 -3.79
C ASN A 135 11.26 -29.77 -5.04
N ILE A 136 10.13 -29.03 -4.95
CA ILE A 136 9.21 -28.84 -6.08
C ILE A 136 9.11 -27.35 -6.42
N TYR A 137 8.55 -26.53 -5.52
CA TYR A 137 8.17 -25.16 -5.87
C TYR A 137 9.38 -24.26 -6.14
N THR A 138 10.42 -24.33 -5.32
CA THR A 138 11.65 -23.55 -5.51
C THR A 138 12.51 -24.17 -6.63
N ARG A 139 12.80 -25.49 -6.53
CA ARG A 139 13.74 -26.14 -7.45
C ARG A 139 13.23 -26.16 -8.89
N PHE A 140 11.93 -26.34 -9.08
CA PHE A 140 11.27 -26.47 -10.38
C PHE A 140 10.25 -25.34 -10.61
N SER A 141 10.58 -24.10 -10.24
CA SER A 141 9.64 -22.96 -10.24
C SER A 141 8.98 -22.74 -11.60
N TRP A 142 9.70 -22.92 -12.71
CA TRP A 142 9.16 -22.73 -14.05
C TRP A 142 8.45 -23.97 -14.64
N HIS A 143 8.64 -25.14 -14.06
CA HIS A 143 7.99 -26.38 -14.57
C HIS A 143 6.46 -26.34 -14.34
N GLY A 144 5.99 -25.72 -13.25
CA GLY A 144 4.57 -25.49 -13.03
C GLY A 144 3.92 -24.65 -14.12
N VAL A 145 4.59 -23.60 -14.55
CA VAL A 145 4.15 -22.73 -15.64
C VAL A 145 4.06 -23.49 -16.96
N GLY A 146 5.05 -24.37 -17.24
CA GLY A 146 5.01 -25.28 -18.40
C GLY A 146 3.89 -26.32 -18.30
N LEU A 147 3.64 -26.87 -17.11
CA LEU A 147 2.53 -27.80 -16.87
C LEU A 147 1.17 -27.09 -17.09
N MET A 148 1.00 -25.84 -16.63
CA MET A 148 -0.21 -25.07 -16.87
C MET A 148 -0.44 -24.83 -18.39
N LEU A 149 0.62 -24.57 -19.16
CA LEU A 149 0.51 -24.49 -20.62
C LEU A 149 -0.01 -25.80 -21.20
N ALA A 150 0.59 -26.92 -20.81
CA ALA A 150 0.16 -28.25 -21.30
C ALA A 150 -1.30 -28.55 -20.94
N VAL A 151 -1.72 -28.20 -19.70
CA VAL A 151 -3.13 -28.34 -19.27
C VAL A 151 -4.06 -27.47 -20.09
N ASN A 152 -3.73 -26.20 -20.30
CA ASN A 152 -4.58 -25.30 -21.11
C ASN A 152 -4.66 -25.77 -22.57
N LEU A 153 -3.56 -26.24 -23.16
CA LEU A 153 -3.57 -26.80 -24.52
C LEU A 153 -4.42 -28.07 -24.61
N ALA A 154 -4.30 -28.98 -23.65
CA ALA A 154 -5.10 -30.18 -23.59
C ALA A 154 -6.60 -29.89 -23.43
N LEU A 155 -6.96 -28.94 -22.59
CA LEU A 155 -8.36 -28.59 -22.33
C LEU A 155 -8.99 -27.80 -23.47
N PHE A 156 -8.29 -26.83 -24.05
CA PHE A 156 -8.87 -25.81 -24.94
C PHE A 156 -8.21 -25.77 -26.33
N GLY A 157 -7.33 -26.71 -26.67
CA GLY A 157 -6.60 -26.69 -27.94
C GLY A 157 -5.69 -25.45 -28.07
N PRO A 158 -5.45 -24.93 -29.28
CA PRO A 158 -4.56 -23.81 -29.53
C PRO A 158 -4.94 -22.53 -28.79
N ILE A 159 -6.24 -22.27 -28.54
CA ILE A 159 -6.70 -21.10 -27.75
C ILE A 159 -6.24 -21.17 -26.29
N GLY A 160 -5.96 -22.40 -25.80
CA GLY A 160 -5.37 -22.60 -24.48
C GLY A 160 -4.02 -21.91 -24.30
N ALA A 161 -3.22 -21.73 -25.36
CA ALA A 161 -1.99 -20.94 -25.31
C ALA A 161 -2.27 -19.45 -25.06
N THR A 162 -3.34 -18.91 -25.63
CA THR A 162 -3.76 -17.53 -25.38
C THR A 162 -4.24 -17.34 -23.94
N ILE A 163 -5.04 -18.30 -23.43
CA ILE A 163 -5.49 -18.30 -22.03
C ILE A 163 -4.28 -18.30 -21.10
N TRP A 164 -3.32 -19.19 -21.35
CA TRP A 164 -2.07 -19.26 -20.59
C TRP A 164 -1.26 -17.97 -20.68
N ALA A 165 -1.10 -17.37 -21.87
CA ALA A 165 -0.36 -16.11 -22.03
C ALA A 165 -0.98 -14.95 -21.23
N VAL A 166 -2.31 -14.85 -21.21
CA VAL A 166 -3.01 -13.86 -20.39
C VAL A 166 -2.76 -14.10 -18.90
N GLN A 167 -2.83 -15.37 -18.44
CA GLN A 167 -2.51 -15.71 -17.04
C GLN A 167 -1.09 -15.28 -16.67
N MET A 168 -0.11 -15.56 -17.54
CA MET A 168 1.30 -15.22 -17.29
C MET A 168 1.56 -13.71 -17.30
N ALA A 169 0.84 -12.95 -18.13
CA ALA A 169 0.98 -11.50 -18.21
C ALA A 169 0.27 -10.75 -17.07
N TRP A 170 -0.73 -11.36 -16.42
CA TRP A 170 -1.64 -10.68 -15.50
C TRP A 170 -0.92 -10.11 -14.28
N ILE A 171 -0.18 -10.93 -13.54
CA ILE A 171 0.53 -10.50 -12.32
C ILE A 171 1.69 -9.54 -12.64
N PRO A 172 2.56 -9.78 -13.63
CA PRO A 172 3.58 -8.81 -14.04
C PRO A 172 3.00 -7.44 -14.39
N PHE A 173 1.88 -7.38 -15.09
CA PHE A 173 1.27 -6.11 -15.47
C PHE A 173 0.57 -5.43 -14.29
N TRP A 174 -0.36 -6.13 -13.63
CA TRP A 174 -1.20 -5.51 -12.61
C TRP A 174 -0.49 -5.34 -11.26
N ALA A 175 0.19 -6.37 -10.75
CA ALA A 175 0.84 -6.27 -9.44
C ALA A 175 2.20 -5.58 -9.54
N ALA A 176 3.11 -6.05 -10.39
CA ALA A 176 4.45 -5.47 -10.47
C ALA A 176 4.47 -4.10 -11.19
N GLY A 177 3.60 -3.89 -12.18
CA GLY A 177 3.49 -2.61 -12.90
C GLY A 177 2.53 -1.63 -12.22
N VAL A 178 1.23 -1.96 -12.25
CA VAL A 178 0.17 -1.02 -11.83
C VAL A 178 0.21 -0.75 -10.33
N VAL A 179 0.21 -1.78 -9.48
CA VAL A 179 0.20 -1.58 -8.02
C VAL A 179 1.49 -0.93 -7.55
N ASN A 180 2.64 -1.49 -7.90
CA ASN A 180 3.93 -0.96 -7.46
C ASN A 180 4.29 0.38 -8.13
N GLY A 181 3.88 0.59 -9.37
CA GLY A 181 4.13 1.84 -10.12
C GLY A 181 3.08 2.92 -9.81
N LEU A 182 1.87 2.77 -10.35
CA LEU A 182 0.82 3.78 -10.19
C LEU A 182 0.36 3.90 -8.74
N GLY A 183 0.37 2.83 -7.95
CA GLY A 183 0.03 2.85 -6.53
C GLY A 183 0.93 3.76 -5.68
N HIS A 184 2.14 4.13 -6.16
CA HIS A 184 3.02 5.15 -5.55
C HIS A 184 3.14 6.43 -6.38
N TYR A 185 2.25 6.64 -7.38
CA TYR A 185 2.38 7.76 -8.29
C TYR A 185 1.08 8.54 -8.47
N TRP A 186 -0.06 7.85 -8.63
CA TRP A 186 -1.35 8.45 -8.96
C TRP A 186 -2.51 7.76 -8.24
N GLY A 187 -3.42 8.56 -7.68
CA GLY A 187 -4.61 8.08 -7.00
C GLY A 187 -5.04 9.00 -5.86
N TYR A 188 -5.99 8.53 -5.05
CA TYR A 188 -6.42 9.25 -3.84
C TYR A 188 -5.76 8.69 -2.59
N ARG A 189 -5.79 9.46 -1.49
CA ARG A 189 -5.21 9.06 -0.21
C ARG A 189 -6.20 9.25 0.91
N ASN A 190 -6.35 8.22 1.73
CA ASN A 190 -7.08 8.29 2.99
C ASN A 190 -6.17 8.69 4.15
N PHE A 191 -4.90 8.32 4.08
CA PHE A 191 -3.94 8.46 5.16
C PHE A 191 -2.71 9.22 4.68
N ALA A 192 -2.21 10.11 5.55
CA ALA A 192 -0.95 10.81 5.34
C ALA A 192 0.21 9.92 5.82
N SER A 193 0.44 8.78 5.13
CA SER A 193 1.67 7.99 5.30
C SER A 193 2.89 8.77 4.85
N ALA A 194 4.07 8.41 5.34
CA ALA A 194 5.32 9.10 5.01
C ALA A 194 5.71 8.90 3.53
N ASP A 195 5.29 7.79 2.93
CA ASP A 195 5.49 7.45 1.53
C ASP A 195 4.50 8.15 0.59
N THR A 196 4.63 7.95 -0.71
CA THR A 196 3.74 8.51 -1.75
C THR A 196 2.62 7.57 -2.15
N SER A 197 2.40 6.46 -1.42
CA SER A 197 1.35 5.48 -1.74
C SER A 197 -0.03 6.12 -1.91
N THR A 198 -0.79 5.65 -2.87
CA THR A 198 -2.14 6.12 -3.20
C THR A 198 -3.08 4.94 -3.36
N ASN A 199 -4.37 5.14 -3.13
CA ASN A 199 -5.39 4.21 -3.56
C ASN A 199 -5.73 4.51 -5.02
N LEU A 200 -5.66 3.51 -5.89
CA LEU A 200 -5.93 3.67 -7.33
C LEU A 200 -7.41 3.95 -7.59
N VAL A 201 -8.25 3.03 -7.14
CA VAL A 201 -9.71 3.11 -7.21
C VAL A 201 -10.32 2.53 -5.92
N PRO A 202 -11.55 2.91 -5.55
CA PRO A 202 -12.16 2.43 -4.31
C PRO A 202 -12.67 0.99 -4.39
N TRP A 203 -12.67 0.40 -5.56
CA TRP A 203 -13.24 -0.92 -5.81
C TRP A 203 -12.14 -1.94 -6.09
N GLY A 204 -11.77 -2.68 -5.07
CA GLY A 204 -10.73 -3.70 -5.13
C GLY A 204 -11.17 -5.01 -5.76
N PHE A 205 -11.63 -4.99 -7.03
CA PHE A 205 -12.07 -6.17 -7.78
C PHE A 205 -10.98 -6.76 -8.66
N VAL A 206 -10.22 -5.91 -9.36
CA VAL A 206 -9.32 -6.33 -10.43
C VAL A 206 -8.08 -7.02 -9.86
N ILE A 207 -7.57 -6.51 -8.72
CA ILE A 207 -6.36 -7.02 -8.09
C ILE A 207 -6.61 -7.46 -6.64
N GLY A 208 -7.87 -7.78 -6.30
CA GLY A 208 -8.23 -8.39 -5.03
C GLY A 208 -8.08 -7.48 -3.81
N GLY A 209 -8.19 -6.16 -3.97
CA GLY A 209 -8.06 -5.16 -2.91
C GLY A 209 -6.72 -4.43 -2.88
N GLU A 210 -5.74 -4.86 -3.69
CA GLU A 210 -4.42 -4.20 -3.80
C GLU A 210 -4.53 -2.78 -4.37
N GLU A 211 -5.65 -2.44 -5.02
CA GLU A 211 -6.02 -1.10 -5.47
C GLU A 211 -6.07 -0.09 -4.30
N LEU A 212 -6.27 -0.57 -3.07
CA LEU A 212 -6.34 0.24 -1.86
C LEU A 212 -4.95 0.38 -1.19
N HIS A 213 -3.96 0.76 -1.98
CA HIS A 213 -2.56 0.66 -1.65
C HIS A 213 -2.09 1.65 -0.56
N ASN A 214 -2.65 2.88 -0.51
CA ASN A 214 -2.38 3.82 0.59
C ASN A 214 -2.95 3.32 1.93
N ASN A 215 -4.14 2.69 1.92
CA ASN A 215 -4.70 2.11 3.13
C ASN A 215 -3.80 0.97 3.64
N HIS A 216 -3.30 0.14 2.71
CA HIS A 216 -2.37 -0.93 3.02
C HIS A 216 -1.05 -0.40 3.57
N HIS A 217 -0.42 0.60 2.95
CA HIS A 217 0.82 1.20 3.46
C HIS A 217 0.67 1.86 4.83
N ALA A 218 -0.49 2.44 5.12
CA ALA A 218 -0.78 2.99 6.45
C ALA A 218 -0.90 1.90 7.52
N TYR A 219 -1.50 0.76 7.19
CA TYR A 219 -1.75 -0.35 8.11
C TYR A 219 -1.35 -1.69 7.49
N GLY A 220 -0.07 -1.86 7.15
CA GLY A 220 0.45 -3.03 6.43
C GLY A 220 0.13 -4.36 7.10
N SER A 221 0.06 -4.43 8.42
CA SER A 221 -0.32 -5.65 9.14
C SER A 221 -1.82 -5.94 9.19
N SER A 222 -2.68 -5.14 8.52
CA SER A 222 -4.13 -5.36 8.47
C SER A 222 -4.50 -6.39 7.40
N ALA A 223 -5.35 -7.37 7.77
CA ALA A 223 -5.95 -8.28 6.80
C ALA A 223 -7.03 -7.62 5.93
N LYS A 224 -7.52 -6.44 6.32
CA LYS A 224 -8.53 -5.67 5.63
C LYS A 224 -7.91 -4.38 5.10
N PHE A 225 -8.01 -4.13 3.79
CA PHE A 225 -7.45 -2.94 3.16
C PHE A 225 -8.48 -1.81 3.03
N SER A 226 -9.78 -2.12 2.90
CA SER A 226 -10.81 -1.07 2.90
C SER A 226 -10.89 -0.37 4.26
N SER A 227 -10.82 0.95 4.26
CA SER A 227 -10.88 1.81 5.46
C SER A 227 -12.14 2.66 5.51
N ARG A 228 -12.75 2.94 4.36
CA ARG A 228 -13.97 3.76 4.23
C ARG A 228 -15.15 2.88 3.87
N TRP A 229 -16.38 3.32 4.19
CA TRP A 229 -17.60 2.56 3.95
C TRP A 229 -17.92 2.35 2.45
N TRP A 230 -17.39 3.23 1.60
CA TRP A 230 -17.55 3.19 0.15
C TRP A 230 -16.43 2.44 -0.57
N GLU A 231 -15.45 1.94 0.15
CA GLU A 231 -14.37 1.11 -0.39
C GLU A 231 -14.73 -0.36 -0.31
N PHE A 232 -14.45 -1.09 -1.37
CA PHE A 232 -14.65 -2.52 -1.44
C PHE A 232 -13.32 -3.25 -1.52
N ASP A 233 -13.16 -4.32 -0.74
CA ASP A 233 -11.96 -5.16 -0.67
C ASP A 233 -12.39 -6.62 -0.88
N LEU A 234 -12.18 -7.13 -2.10
CA LEU A 234 -12.56 -8.48 -2.47
C LEU A 234 -11.73 -9.54 -1.72
N GLY A 235 -10.44 -9.29 -1.54
CA GLY A 235 -9.57 -10.17 -0.74
C GLY A 235 -10.05 -10.31 0.70
N TRP A 236 -10.49 -9.21 1.31
CA TRP A 236 -11.11 -9.25 2.64
C TRP A 236 -12.42 -10.04 2.66
N THR A 237 -13.22 -9.94 1.61
CA THR A 237 -14.46 -10.73 1.48
C THR A 237 -14.14 -12.22 1.48
N TYR A 238 -13.14 -12.67 0.72
CA TYR A 238 -12.70 -14.06 0.70
C TYR A 238 -12.11 -14.51 2.04
N ILE A 239 -11.30 -13.67 2.69
CA ILE A 239 -10.76 -13.96 4.02
C ILE A 239 -11.90 -14.17 5.02
N ARG A 240 -12.96 -13.37 4.97
CA ARG A 240 -14.13 -13.56 5.84
C ARG A 240 -14.87 -14.87 5.57
N ILE A 241 -15.01 -15.25 4.31
CA ILE A 241 -15.60 -16.55 3.94
C ILE A 241 -14.73 -17.69 4.48
N LEU A 242 -13.42 -17.63 4.26
CA LEU A 242 -12.50 -18.64 4.80
C LEU A 242 -12.52 -18.70 6.33
N ALA A 243 -12.61 -17.57 7.01
CA ALA A 243 -12.72 -17.51 8.46
C ALA A 243 -14.05 -18.10 8.97
N PHE A 244 -15.16 -17.81 8.30
CA PHE A 244 -16.46 -18.43 8.61
C PHE A 244 -16.41 -19.95 8.46
N LEU A 245 -15.73 -20.46 7.45
CA LEU A 245 -15.50 -21.89 7.21
C LEU A 245 -14.40 -22.49 8.11
N ARG A 246 -13.83 -21.72 9.04
CA ARG A 246 -12.68 -22.11 9.90
C ARG A 246 -11.42 -22.51 9.11
N LEU A 247 -11.28 -22.02 7.89
CA LEU A 247 -10.14 -22.22 7.01
C LEU A 247 -9.11 -21.07 7.08
N ALA A 248 -9.43 -20.02 7.82
CA ALA A 248 -8.51 -18.92 8.15
C ALA A 248 -8.79 -18.36 9.54
N THR A 249 -7.75 -17.82 10.19
CA THR A 249 -7.86 -17.05 11.43
C THR A 249 -7.27 -15.67 11.21
N VAL A 250 -8.09 -14.63 11.33
CA VAL A 250 -7.64 -13.25 11.20
C VAL A 250 -6.89 -12.85 12.47
N ARG A 251 -5.63 -12.42 12.32
CA ARG A 251 -4.79 -11.96 13.43
C ARG A 251 -4.95 -10.47 13.71
N LYS A 252 -4.98 -9.66 12.64
CA LYS A 252 -4.99 -8.20 12.77
C LYS A 252 -5.89 -7.56 11.71
N VAL A 253 -6.59 -6.53 12.14
CA VAL A 253 -7.32 -5.57 11.30
C VAL A 253 -6.93 -4.19 11.77
N ALA A 254 -6.89 -3.21 10.87
CA ALA A 254 -6.62 -1.82 11.22
C ALA A 254 -7.56 -1.38 12.36
N PRO A 255 -7.04 -0.77 13.43
CA PRO A 255 -7.85 -0.33 14.55
C PRO A 255 -8.82 0.75 14.08
N LYS A 256 -9.99 0.83 14.72
CA LYS A 256 -10.94 1.90 14.50
C LYS A 256 -10.72 2.99 15.54
N LEU A 257 -10.64 4.23 15.09
CA LEU A 257 -10.56 5.37 15.98
C LEU A 257 -11.91 5.55 16.69
N HIS A 258 -11.86 5.58 18.02
CA HIS A 258 -12.99 5.94 18.85
C HIS A 258 -12.88 7.41 19.26
N LEU A 259 -14.02 8.11 19.29
CA LEU A 259 -14.10 9.50 19.70
C LEU A 259 -15.03 9.60 20.90
N GLU A 260 -14.52 10.20 21.97
CA GLU A 260 -15.28 10.49 23.18
C GLU A 260 -15.55 12.01 23.33
N ASN A 261 -16.12 12.40 24.44
CA ASN A 261 -16.20 13.81 24.80
C ASN A 261 -14.78 14.38 24.99
N ALA A 262 -14.59 15.64 24.60
CA ALA A 262 -13.29 16.28 24.73
C ALA A 262 -12.87 16.36 26.20
N LYS A 263 -11.67 15.84 26.50
CA LYS A 263 -11.07 15.92 27.82
C LYS A 263 -10.46 17.32 28.04
N PRO A 264 -10.38 17.83 29.27
CA PRO A 264 -9.72 19.11 29.54
C PRO A 264 -8.25 19.09 29.04
N THR A 265 -7.55 17.98 29.30
CA THR A 265 -6.18 17.74 28.87
C THR A 265 -6.06 16.32 28.31
N PRO A 266 -5.17 16.06 27.33
CA PRO A 266 -4.85 14.70 26.91
C PRO A 266 -4.35 13.85 28.08
N ASP A 267 -4.76 12.58 28.09
CA ASP A 267 -4.30 11.55 29.02
C ASP A 267 -3.55 10.42 28.29
N LEU A 268 -3.17 9.37 29.01
CA LEU A 268 -2.46 8.23 28.41
C LEU A 268 -3.31 7.50 27.36
N THR A 269 -4.64 7.44 27.51
CA THR A 269 -5.51 6.82 26.49
C THR A 269 -5.52 7.66 25.22
N THR A 270 -5.59 8.98 25.35
CA THR A 270 -5.46 9.91 24.22
C THR A 270 -4.09 9.78 23.54
N LEU A 271 -3.00 9.68 24.30
CA LEU A 271 -1.66 9.48 23.74
C LEU A 271 -1.58 8.17 22.94
N HIS A 272 -2.07 7.06 23.49
CA HIS A 272 -2.07 5.76 22.82
C HIS A 272 -2.93 5.80 21.55
N ALA A 273 -4.09 6.46 21.59
CA ALA A 273 -4.93 6.63 20.40
C ALA A 273 -4.22 7.47 19.32
N VAL A 274 -3.55 8.56 19.69
CA VAL A 274 -2.78 9.42 18.77
C VAL A 274 -1.64 8.63 18.11
N ILE A 275 -0.89 7.85 18.87
CA ILE A 275 0.20 7.02 18.33
C ILE A 275 -0.34 5.93 17.41
N THR A 276 -1.39 5.23 17.82
CA THR A 276 -2.02 4.14 17.07
C THR A 276 -2.61 4.63 15.75
N HIS A 277 -3.28 5.79 15.78
CA HIS A 277 -3.95 6.41 14.63
C HIS A 277 -3.17 7.57 14.00
N ARG A 278 -1.83 7.58 14.13
CA ARG A 278 -0.96 8.67 13.68
C ARG A 278 -1.22 9.16 12.25
N TYR A 279 -1.51 8.26 11.32
CA TYR A 279 -1.79 8.62 9.93
C TYR A 279 -3.15 9.31 9.78
N GLU A 280 -4.14 8.95 10.59
CA GLU A 280 -5.45 9.61 10.63
C GLU A 280 -5.34 10.97 11.31
N VAL A 281 -4.54 11.06 12.38
CA VAL A 281 -4.17 12.31 13.04
C VAL A 281 -3.53 13.28 12.07
N ALA A 282 -2.51 12.85 11.32
CA ALA A 282 -1.83 13.67 10.32
C ALA A 282 -2.78 14.10 9.18
N THR A 283 -3.67 13.21 8.74
CA THR A 283 -4.69 13.52 7.73
C THR A 283 -5.69 14.56 8.24
N SER A 284 -6.17 14.42 9.48
CA SER A 284 -7.09 15.37 10.11
C SER A 284 -6.42 16.74 10.31
N TYR A 285 -5.17 16.76 10.74
CA TYR A 285 -4.37 17.98 10.82
C TYR A 285 -4.34 18.73 9.49
N GLY A 286 -3.95 18.05 8.39
CA GLY A 286 -3.94 18.65 7.07
C GLY A 286 -5.32 19.10 6.55
N ARG A 287 -6.41 18.49 7.04
CA ARG A 287 -7.78 18.86 6.70
C ARG A 287 -8.20 20.15 7.40
N GLU A 288 -7.94 20.26 8.71
CA GLU A 288 -8.25 21.45 9.50
C GLU A 288 -7.51 22.68 9.01
N LEU A 289 -6.28 22.51 8.54
CA LEU A 289 -5.47 23.61 8.02
C LEU A 289 -5.80 24.03 6.58
N LYS A 290 -6.66 23.30 5.86
CA LYS A 290 -6.90 23.54 4.42
C LYS A 290 -7.28 25.00 4.11
N ALA A 291 -8.19 25.58 4.88
CA ALA A 291 -8.65 26.96 4.67
C ALA A 291 -7.53 27.98 4.97
N LEU A 292 -6.78 27.79 6.06
CA LEU A 292 -5.63 28.62 6.38
C LEU A 292 -4.57 28.58 5.28
N LEU A 293 -4.22 27.36 4.81
CA LEU A 293 -3.24 27.19 3.73
C LEU A 293 -3.68 27.90 2.45
N ALA A 294 -4.96 27.81 2.08
CA ALA A 294 -5.51 28.49 0.90
C ALA A 294 -5.43 30.02 1.04
N ALA A 295 -5.79 30.55 2.20
CA ALA A 295 -5.74 31.99 2.49
C ALA A 295 -4.29 32.52 2.45
N GLU A 296 -3.35 31.82 3.08
CA GLU A 296 -1.94 32.24 3.09
C GLU A 296 -1.29 32.14 1.69
N LEU A 297 -1.63 31.12 0.91
CA LEU A 297 -1.20 31.06 -0.50
C LEU A 297 -1.74 32.22 -1.34
N GLY A 298 -2.99 32.64 -1.10
CA GLY A 298 -3.56 33.85 -1.72
C GLY A 298 -2.75 35.10 -1.42
N LYS A 299 -2.50 35.34 -0.12
CA LYS A 299 -1.68 36.49 0.34
C LYS A 299 -0.26 36.49 -0.26
N LEU A 300 0.38 35.30 -0.31
CA LEU A 300 1.71 35.19 -0.91
C LEU A 300 1.71 35.52 -2.42
N ARG A 301 0.66 35.13 -3.16
CA ARG A 301 0.50 35.49 -4.57
C ARG A 301 0.34 37.00 -4.77
N GLU A 302 -0.52 37.61 -3.97
CA GLU A 302 -0.73 39.08 -4.03
C GLU A 302 0.56 39.84 -3.69
N ARG A 303 1.29 39.44 -2.66
CA ARG A 303 2.58 40.07 -2.29
C ARG A 303 3.64 39.90 -3.38
N ALA A 304 3.70 38.73 -4.02
CA ALA A 304 4.59 38.49 -5.16
C ALA A 304 4.23 39.38 -6.36
N GLN A 305 2.93 39.55 -6.66
CA GLN A 305 2.45 40.43 -7.71
C GLN A 305 2.78 41.93 -7.46
N ARG A 306 2.79 42.34 -6.18
CA ARG A 306 3.19 43.70 -5.78
C ARG A 306 4.70 43.91 -5.70
N GLY A 307 5.50 42.88 -5.96
CA GLY A 307 6.96 42.95 -5.86
C GLY A 307 7.51 43.01 -4.43
N GLU A 308 6.66 42.79 -3.42
CA GLU A 308 7.05 42.83 -1.99
C GLU A 308 7.91 41.61 -1.57
N ILE A 309 7.82 40.52 -2.30
CA ILE A 309 8.61 39.32 -2.12
C ILE A 309 9.13 38.85 -3.49
N LYS A 310 10.28 38.16 -3.50
CA LYS A 310 10.77 37.52 -4.73
C LYS A 310 9.68 36.60 -5.26
N PRO A 311 9.49 36.51 -6.60
CA PRO A 311 8.56 35.55 -7.18
C PRO A 311 8.91 34.15 -6.71
N VAL A 312 8.22 33.70 -5.66
CA VAL A 312 8.23 32.31 -5.25
C VAL A 312 7.21 31.64 -6.15
N GLU A 313 7.59 30.56 -6.83
CA GLU A 313 6.64 29.76 -7.58
C GLU A 313 5.64 29.18 -6.56
N VAL A 314 4.50 29.87 -6.41
CA VAL A 314 3.49 29.51 -5.42
C VAL A 314 2.80 28.23 -5.87
N PRO A 315 2.97 27.11 -5.17
CA PRO A 315 2.46 25.83 -5.60
C PRO A 315 0.92 25.80 -5.56
N SER A 316 0.34 24.78 -6.18
CA SER A 316 -1.05 24.44 -5.93
C SER A 316 -1.23 24.02 -4.46
N ILE A 317 -2.45 24.19 -3.92
CA ILE A 317 -2.77 23.74 -2.55
C ILE A 317 -2.51 22.25 -2.33
N TRP A 318 -2.68 21.44 -3.37
CA TRP A 318 -2.39 20.01 -3.33
C TRP A 318 -0.89 19.73 -3.15
N ARG A 319 -0.04 20.47 -3.89
CA ARG A 319 1.41 20.35 -3.78
C ARG A 319 1.90 20.81 -2.40
N LEU A 320 1.37 21.94 -1.89
CA LEU A 320 1.70 22.41 -0.55
C LEU A 320 1.29 21.41 0.53
N ARG A 321 0.08 20.84 0.43
CA ARG A 321 -0.39 19.81 1.37
C ARG A 321 0.49 18.56 1.32
N ARG A 322 0.95 18.14 0.14
CA ARG A 322 1.91 17.05 0.00
C ARG A 322 3.22 17.39 0.70
N TRP A 323 3.78 18.56 0.46
CA TRP A 323 5.02 18.99 1.12
C TRP A 323 4.89 19.05 2.64
N LEU A 324 3.77 19.54 3.14
CA LEU A 324 3.49 19.58 4.57
C LEU A 324 3.24 18.17 5.19
N ALA A 325 2.87 17.19 4.39
CA ALA A 325 2.66 15.81 4.83
C ALA A 325 3.93 14.94 4.75
N THR A 326 4.88 15.31 3.88
CA THR A 326 6.12 14.56 3.63
C THR A 326 7.23 15.03 4.58
N GLU A 327 8.06 14.11 5.04
CA GLU A 327 9.25 14.47 5.82
C GLU A 327 10.22 15.32 4.98
N PRO A 328 10.85 16.37 5.55
CA PRO A 328 11.72 17.28 4.79
C PRO A 328 12.86 16.56 4.07
N ALA A 329 13.41 15.50 4.68
CA ALA A 329 14.48 14.71 4.10
C ALA A 329 14.06 13.92 2.86
N ALA A 330 12.78 13.54 2.78
CA ALA A 330 12.21 12.78 1.66
C ALA A 330 11.77 13.68 0.48
N LEU A 331 11.73 15.01 0.68
CA LEU A 331 11.41 15.94 -0.40
C LEU A 331 12.62 16.13 -1.33
N PRO A 332 12.43 16.15 -2.67
CA PRO A 332 13.46 16.54 -3.62
C PRO A 332 14.05 17.91 -3.26
N ALA A 333 15.36 18.09 -3.47
CA ALA A 333 16.05 19.34 -3.10
C ALA A 333 15.37 20.61 -3.65
N PRO A 334 14.87 20.68 -4.91
CA PRO A 334 14.16 21.85 -5.40
C PRO A 334 12.84 22.12 -4.66
N GLU A 335 12.09 21.08 -4.32
CA GLU A 335 10.81 21.22 -3.58
C GLU A 335 11.05 21.67 -2.13
N ARG A 336 12.10 21.16 -1.50
CA ARG A 336 12.54 21.56 -0.15
C ARG A 336 12.94 23.03 -0.10
N ALA A 337 13.69 23.49 -1.08
CA ALA A 337 14.08 24.90 -1.18
C ALA A 337 12.86 25.82 -1.35
N ARG A 338 11.89 25.43 -2.19
CA ARG A 338 10.63 26.18 -2.37
C ARG A 338 9.80 26.21 -1.09
N LEU A 339 9.66 25.07 -0.40
CA LEU A 339 8.97 25.01 0.90
C LEU A 339 9.63 25.96 1.92
N SER A 340 10.96 25.90 2.05
CA SER A 340 11.72 26.78 2.95
C SER A 340 11.49 28.26 2.66
N ALA A 341 11.53 28.65 1.38
CA ALA A 341 11.26 30.04 0.98
C ALA A 341 9.83 30.50 1.33
N MET A 342 8.84 29.61 1.16
CA MET A 342 7.44 29.92 1.55
C MET A 342 7.26 30.06 3.04
N LEU A 343 7.88 29.18 3.84
CA LEU A 343 7.84 29.25 5.30
C LEU A 343 8.49 30.56 5.81
N ALA A 344 9.60 30.97 5.20
CA ALA A 344 10.24 32.25 5.50
C ALA A 344 9.34 33.46 5.16
N ALA A 345 8.49 33.36 4.14
CA ALA A 345 7.61 34.42 3.69
C ALA A 345 6.27 34.54 4.43
N SER A 346 5.86 33.49 5.21
CA SER A 346 4.59 33.47 5.97
C SER A 346 4.77 32.89 7.36
N LYS A 347 4.67 33.76 8.37
CA LYS A 347 4.70 33.35 9.80
C LYS A 347 3.61 32.31 10.15
N PRO A 348 2.34 32.43 9.70
CA PRO A 348 1.34 31.39 9.97
C PRO A 348 1.71 30.02 9.36
N LEU A 349 2.24 30.00 8.11
CA LEU A 349 2.70 28.74 7.51
C LEU A 349 3.88 28.14 8.29
N ALA A 350 4.85 28.95 8.65
CA ALA A 350 5.99 28.49 9.47
C ALA A 350 5.52 27.90 10.81
N LYS A 351 4.57 28.57 11.47
CA LYS A 351 4.02 28.10 12.76
C LYS A 351 3.32 26.76 12.64
N VAL A 352 2.40 26.61 11.67
CA VAL A 352 1.68 25.32 11.50
C VAL A 352 2.60 24.22 11.04
N TYR A 353 3.64 24.54 10.26
CA TYR A 353 4.65 23.56 9.87
C TYR A 353 5.46 23.07 11.09
N ALA A 354 5.97 23.97 11.90
CA ALA A 354 6.69 23.63 13.14
C ALA A 354 5.82 22.80 14.09
N MET A 355 4.56 23.18 14.28
CA MET A 355 3.60 22.45 15.11
C MET A 355 3.35 21.03 14.57
N ARG A 356 3.31 20.85 13.25
CA ARG A 356 3.20 19.52 12.62
C ARG A 356 4.43 18.65 12.91
N GLU A 357 5.64 19.21 12.77
CA GLU A 357 6.89 18.49 13.04
C GLU A 357 6.96 18.03 14.50
N GLU A 358 6.61 18.93 15.44
CA GLU A 358 6.55 18.61 16.86
C GLU A 358 5.53 17.51 17.18
N LEU A 359 4.35 17.57 16.56
CA LEU A 359 3.31 16.55 16.72
C LEU A 359 3.79 15.19 16.16
N SER A 360 4.47 15.18 15.02
CA SER A 360 5.01 13.95 14.45
C SER A 360 6.08 13.31 15.33
N GLY A 361 6.80 14.11 16.11
CA GLY A 361 7.74 13.63 17.11
C GLY A 361 7.10 12.80 18.23
N VAL A 362 5.79 12.94 18.48
CA VAL A 362 5.08 12.15 19.51
C VAL A 362 5.01 10.65 19.15
N TRP A 363 4.95 10.32 17.85
CA TRP A 363 4.90 8.92 17.37
C TRP A 363 6.17 8.47 16.64
N ALA A 364 7.17 9.32 16.55
CA ALA A 364 8.46 8.93 16.03
C ALA A 364 9.15 7.91 16.97
N ARG A 365 10.04 7.09 16.42
CA ARG A 365 10.84 6.19 17.26
C ARG A 365 11.73 7.05 18.18
N SER A 366 11.53 6.91 19.50
CA SER A 366 12.33 7.60 20.52
C SER A 366 12.56 6.67 21.71
N THR A 367 13.47 7.07 22.60
CA THR A 367 13.73 6.44 23.91
C THR A 367 12.93 7.09 25.03
N GLU A 368 12.04 8.02 24.70
CA GLU A 368 11.22 8.75 25.67
C GLU A 368 10.17 7.82 26.31
N SER A 369 9.90 8.05 27.59
CA SER A 369 8.84 7.32 28.30
C SER A 369 7.45 7.81 27.86
N SER A 370 6.40 7.01 28.16
CA SER A 370 5.02 7.40 27.87
C SER A 370 4.62 8.70 28.59
N GLU A 371 5.15 8.96 29.78
CA GLU A 371 4.90 10.17 30.53
C GLU A 371 5.54 11.39 29.85
N GLN A 372 6.75 11.25 29.34
CA GLN A 372 7.44 12.31 28.58
C GLN A 372 6.70 12.63 27.28
N LEU A 373 6.27 11.61 26.54
CA LEU A 373 5.47 11.79 25.32
C LEU A 373 4.12 12.42 25.63
N LEU A 374 3.47 12.04 26.73
CA LEU A 374 2.22 12.66 27.19
C LEU A 374 2.41 14.13 27.52
N ALA A 375 3.45 14.47 28.27
CA ALA A 375 3.76 15.87 28.59
C ALA A 375 3.99 16.71 27.32
N ARG A 376 4.68 16.16 26.32
CA ARG A 376 4.85 16.81 25.01
C ARG A 376 3.52 17.02 24.29
N LEU A 377 2.63 16.03 24.30
CA LEU A 377 1.30 16.15 23.68
C LEU A 377 0.44 17.19 24.39
N GLN A 378 0.46 17.24 25.72
CA GLN A 378 -0.24 18.24 26.52
C GLN A 378 0.29 19.64 26.24
N ASP A 379 1.62 19.81 26.21
CA ASP A 379 2.25 21.09 25.88
C ASP A 379 1.90 21.54 24.45
N TRP A 380 1.93 20.61 23.51
CA TRP A 380 1.52 20.87 22.12
C TRP A 380 0.07 21.39 22.05
N CYS A 381 -0.88 20.74 22.73
CA CYS A 381 -2.28 21.15 22.75
C CYS A 381 -2.44 22.57 23.37
N ARG A 382 -1.78 22.84 24.49
CA ARG A 382 -1.80 24.17 25.13
C ARG A 382 -1.28 25.26 24.18
N ARG A 383 -0.16 25.03 23.48
CA ARG A 383 0.42 25.99 22.52
C ARG A 383 -0.43 26.14 21.27
N ALA A 384 -1.10 25.06 20.81
CA ALA A 384 -2.03 25.12 19.70
C ALA A 384 -3.23 26.03 20.03
N GLU A 385 -3.82 25.89 21.22
CA GLU A 385 -4.93 26.71 21.72
C GLU A 385 -4.52 28.17 21.94
N GLY A 386 -3.33 28.43 22.46
CA GLY A 386 -2.79 29.77 22.64
C GLY A 386 -2.13 30.40 21.41
N SER A 387 -2.16 29.74 20.26
CA SER A 387 -1.43 30.18 19.05
C SER A 387 -2.06 31.37 18.31
N GLY A 388 -3.32 31.70 18.58
CA GLY A 388 -4.11 32.66 17.80
C GLY A 388 -4.55 32.12 16.42
N ILE A 389 -4.25 30.86 16.09
CA ILE A 389 -4.64 30.20 14.84
C ILE A 389 -5.82 29.26 15.14
N GLU A 390 -7.02 29.67 14.77
CA GLU A 390 -8.26 28.95 15.07
C GLU A 390 -8.22 27.49 14.60
N ALA A 391 -7.61 27.21 13.44
CA ALA A 391 -7.48 25.85 12.92
C ALA A 391 -6.65 24.93 13.83
N LEU A 392 -5.59 25.45 14.49
CA LEU A 392 -4.81 24.71 15.48
C LEU A 392 -5.61 24.43 16.75
N ALA A 393 -6.37 25.43 17.21
CA ALA A 393 -7.22 25.27 18.39
C ALA A 393 -8.32 24.24 18.16
N ARG A 394 -9.01 24.26 17.00
CA ARG A 394 -9.99 23.23 16.62
C ARG A 394 -9.37 21.84 16.54
N PHE A 395 -8.21 21.74 15.96
CA PHE A 395 -7.52 20.43 15.87
C PHE A 395 -7.08 19.93 17.26
N SER A 396 -6.58 20.78 18.14
CA SER A 396 -6.30 20.42 19.55
C SER A 396 -7.54 19.89 20.25
N PHE A 397 -8.68 20.55 20.09
CA PHE A 397 -9.96 20.08 20.62
C PHE A 397 -10.33 18.69 20.09
N GLN A 398 -10.12 18.45 18.79
CA GLN A 398 -10.37 17.15 18.18
C GLN A 398 -9.45 16.06 18.76
N LEU A 399 -8.15 16.34 18.95
CA LEU A 399 -7.20 15.40 19.57
C LEU A 399 -7.63 14.97 20.98
N LYS A 400 -8.13 15.92 21.79
CA LYS A 400 -8.61 15.65 23.14
C LYS A 400 -9.84 14.72 23.20
N ARG A 401 -10.44 14.39 22.06
CA ARG A 401 -11.55 13.45 21.93
C ARG A 401 -11.12 12.03 21.60
N TYR A 402 -9.84 11.82 21.29
CA TYR A 402 -9.32 10.50 20.91
C TYR A 402 -9.21 9.59 22.14
N ALA A 403 -9.78 8.34 22.00
CA ALA A 403 -9.81 7.32 23.04
C ALA A 403 -9.50 5.92 22.47
#